data_417c18489f0227597665341d2ce305dd
#
_entry.id   417c18489f0227597665341d2ce305dd
#
_cell.length_a   1.000
_cell.length_b   1.000
_cell.length_c   1.000
_cell.angle_alpha   90.00
_cell.angle_beta   90.00
_cell.angle_gamma   90.00
#
_symmetry.space_group_name_H-M   'P 1'
#
loop_
_entity.id
_entity.type
_entity.pdbx_description
1 polymer ?
#
loop_
_entity_poly.entity_id
_entity_poly.type
_entity_poly.pdbx_seq_one_letter_code
_entity_poly.pdbx_strand_id
1 'polypeptide(L)'
;MVSTSLRDRIPSGSGDDAIYDGFVAWAADQGLSLYPAQDEAAIEIVSGANVILSTPTGTGKSLVAIAAHAACLARGGRTYYTAPIKALVSEKFFAIVDIFGAENVGMLTGDASVNPDAPII
;
A
#
# COMPACT_ATOMS: atom_id res chain seq x y z
N MET A 1 -12.26 -18.31 -7.55
CA MET A 1 -12.56 -16.89 -7.84
C MET A 1 -11.29 -16.09 -7.74
N VAL A 2 -11.01 -15.31 -8.75
CA VAL A 2 -9.83 -14.43 -8.72
C VAL A 2 -10.18 -13.20 -7.90
N SER A 3 -9.39 -12.91 -6.87
CA SER A 3 -9.62 -11.69 -6.10
C SER A 3 -9.17 -10.49 -6.92
N THR A 4 -9.99 -9.44 -6.90
CA THR A 4 -9.66 -8.18 -7.55
C THR A 4 -8.51 -7.51 -6.80
N SER A 5 -7.48 -7.10 -7.52
CA SER A 5 -6.38 -6.38 -6.89
C SER A 5 -6.85 -5.02 -6.39
N LEU A 6 -6.14 -4.48 -5.39
CA LEU A 6 -6.47 -3.15 -4.88
C LEU A 6 -6.35 -2.10 -5.98
N ARG A 7 -5.41 -2.26 -6.89
CA ARG A 7 -5.23 -1.35 -8.04
C ARG A 7 -6.49 -1.26 -8.89
N ASP A 8 -7.18 -2.39 -9.10
CA ASP A 8 -8.38 -2.43 -9.93
C ASP A 8 -9.58 -1.75 -9.27
N ARG A 9 -9.56 -1.66 -7.94
CA ARG A 9 -10.64 -1.01 -7.17
C ARG A 9 -10.51 0.49 -7.10
N ILE A 10 -9.33 1.03 -7.45
CA ILE A 10 -9.05 2.46 -7.36
C ILE A 10 -8.54 2.92 -8.74
N PRO A 11 -9.45 3.38 -9.62
CA PRO A 11 -9.05 3.87 -10.94
C PRO A 11 -8.08 5.03 -10.86
N SER A 12 -7.21 5.14 -11.84
CA SER A 12 -6.29 6.28 -11.94
C SER A 12 -7.06 7.60 -11.96
N GLY A 13 -6.57 8.58 -11.23
CA GLY A 13 -7.22 9.88 -11.15
C GLY A 13 -8.36 9.95 -10.14
N SER A 14 -8.55 8.91 -9.31
CA SER A 14 -9.56 8.92 -8.25
C SER A 14 -9.28 10.02 -7.23
N GLY A 15 -10.35 10.62 -6.72
CA GLY A 15 -10.24 11.57 -5.62
C GLY A 15 -10.08 10.86 -4.27
N ASP A 16 -9.87 11.64 -3.21
CA ASP A 16 -9.58 11.13 -1.87
C ASP A 16 -10.65 10.15 -1.37
N ASP A 17 -11.93 10.50 -1.54
CA ASP A 17 -13.04 9.68 -1.07
C ASP A 17 -13.08 8.33 -1.79
N ALA A 18 -12.87 8.33 -3.11
CA ALA A 18 -12.87 7.11 -3.91
C ALA A 18 -11.68 6.22 -3.55
N ILE A 19 -10.52 6.80 -3.29
CA ILE A 19 -9.32 6.05 -2.85
C ILE A 19 -9.60 5.39 -1.50
N TYR A 20 -10.13 6.14 -0.55
CA TYR A 20 -10.43 5.63 0.79
C TYR A 20 -11.47 4.52 0.72
N ASP A 21 -12.56 4.73 -0.01
CA ASP A 21 -13.64 3.74 -0.14
C ASP A 21 -13.13 2.46 -0.80
N GLY A 22 -12.30 2.57 -1.83
CA GLY A 22 -11.70 1.42 -2.50
C GLY A 22 -10.78 0.63 -1.57
N PHE A 23 -9.98 1.32 -0.77
CA PHE A 23 -9.10 0.69 0.21
C PHE A 23 -9.93 -0.06 1.29
N VAL A 24 -10.94 0.57 1.84
CA VAL A 24 -11.78 -0.04 2.88
C VAL A 24 -12.53 -1.25 2.33
N ALA A 25 -13.07 -1.16 1.12
CA ALA A 25 -13.75 -2.29 0.48
C ALA A 25 -12.79 -3.46 0.24
N TRP A 26 -11.58 -3.17 -0.20
CA TRP A 26 -10.55 -4.21 -0.38
C TRP A 26 -10.22 -4.88 0.96
N ALA A 27 -10.02 -4.10 2.02
CA ALA A 27 -9.70 -4.63 3.35
C ALA A 27 -10.83 -5.53 3.86
N ALA A 28 -12.08 -5.12 3.67
CA ALA A 28 -13.24 -5.90 4.08
C ALA A 28 -13.29 -7.25 3.35
N ASP A 29 -12.99 -7.26 2.04
CA ASP A 29 -12.95 -8.49 1.26
C ASP A 29 -11.83 -9.44 1.69
N GLN A 30 -10.77 -8.90 2.29
CA GLN A 30 -9.68 -9.70 2.87
C GLN A 30 -10.02 -10.18 4.30
N GLY A 31 -11.20 -9.86 4.81
CA GLY A 31 -11.58 -10.20 6.16
C GLY A 31 -10.93 -9.32 7.23
N LEU A 32 -10.44 -8.16 6.84
CA LEU A 32 -9.74 -7.24 7.74
C LEU A 32 -10.66 -6.13 8.20
N SER A 33 -10.62 -5.85 9.50
CA SER A 33 -11.31 -4.71 10.10
C SER A 33 -10.26 -3.71 10.57
N LEU A 34 -10.43 -2.46 10.20
CA LEU A 34 -9.51 -1.41 10.63
C LEU A 34 -9.81 -1.02 12.08
N TYR A 35 -8.75 -0.96 12.90
CA TYR A 35 -8.86 -0.33 14.21
C TYR A 35 -9.01 1.18 14.03
N PRO A 36 -9.60 1.90 15.02
CA PRO A 36 -9.78 3.34 14.89
C PRO A 36 -8.52 4.12 14.55
N ALA A 37 -7.38 3.74 15.12
CA ALA A 37 -6.10 4.40 14.82
C ALA A 37 -5.65 4.18 13.38
N GLN A 38 -5.90 2.98 12.83
CA GLN A 38 -5.58 2.66 11.42
C GLN A 38 -6.47 3.44 10.47
N ASP A 39 -7.76 3.48 10.77
CA ASP A 39 -8.75 4.19 9.96
C ASP A 39 -8.44 5.69 9.91
N GLU A 40 -8.16 6.28 11.05
CA GLU A 40 -7.77 7.69 11.14
C GLU A 40 -6.48 7.98 10.35
N ALA A 41 -5.47 7.12 10.49
CA ALA A 41 -4.22 7.26 9.78
C ALA A 41 -4.43 7.13 8.27
N ALA A 42 -5.26 6.19 7.82
CA ALA A 42 -5.57 6.01 6.41
C ALA A 42 -6.26 7.24 5.82
N ILE A 43 -7.22 7.82 6.53
CA ILE A 43 -7.90 9.04 6.11
C ILE A 43 -6.90 10.19 5.95
N GLU A 44 -6.02 10.37 6.91
CA GLU A 44 -5.01 11.43 6.87
C GLU A 44 -4.04 11.24 5.70
N ILE A 45 -3.57 10.02 5.48
CA ILE A 45 -2.64 9.70 4.37
C ILE A 45 -3.31 9.94 3.02
N VAL A 46 -4.54 9.49 2.85
CA VAL A 46 -5.27 9.67 1.60
C VAL A 46 -5.51 11.17 1.34
N SER A 47 -5.70 11.94 2.39
CA SER A 47 -5.86 13.40 2.30
C SER A 47 -4.57 14.15 1.99
N GLY A 48 -3.43 13.46 1.96
CA GLY A 48 -2.15 14.05 1.63
C GLY A 48 -1.31 14.48 2.83
N ALA A 49 -1.74 14.17 4.04
CA ALA A 49 -1.00 14.52 5.25
C ALA A 49 0.17 13.57 5.48
N ASN A 50 1.20 14.07 6.16
CA ASN A 50 2.28 13.23 6.66
C ASN A 50 1.82 12.61 7.98
N VAL A 51 2.05 11.31 8.16
CA VAL A 51 1.57 10.58 9.33
C VAL A 51 2.71 9.82 9.98
N ILE A 52 2.81 9.94 11.31
CA ILE A 52 3.65 9.07 12.13
C ILE A 52 2.71 8.18 12.93
N LEU A 53 2.81 6.87 12.70
CA LEU A 53 1.97 5.90 13.38
C LEU A 53 2.82 5.08 14.34
N SER A 54 2.54 5.23 15.63
CA SER A 54 3.22 4.49 16.67
C SER A 54 2.23 3.54 17.33
N THR A 55 2.35 2.27 17.01
CA THR A 55 1.53 1.22 17.59
C THR A 55 2.43 0.14 18.17
N PRO A 56 1.98 -0.58 19.21
CA PRO A 56 2.85 -1.52 19.92
C PRO A 56 3.42 -2.62 19.04
N THR A 57 2.65 -3.20 18.15
CA THR A 57 3.15 -4.26 17.27
C THR A 57 2.24 -4.47 16.06
N GLY A 58 2.80 -5.07 15.04
CA GLY A 58 2.15 -5.97 14.19
C GLY A 58 1.65 -5.44 12.87
N THR A 59 0.66 -6.13 12.38
CA THR A 59 0.15 -6.04 11.02
C THR A 59 -0.57 -4.73 10.72
N GLY A 60 -0.96 -3.98 11.76
CA GLY A 60 -1.71 -2.75 11.60
C GLY A 60 -1.00 -1.67 10.80
N LYS A 61 0.31 -1.56 10.98
CA LYS A 61 1.11 -0.58 10.24
C LYS A 61 1.19 -0.88 8.77
N SER A 62 1.20 -2.15 8.41
CA SER A 62 1.24 -2.57 7.00
C SER A 62 -0.01 -2.17 6.25
N LEU A 63 -1.18 -2.22 6.87
CA LEU A 63 -2.43 -1.76 6.26
C LEU A 63 -2.39 -0.27 5.92
N VAL A 64 -1.82 0.54 6.80
CA VAL A 64 -1.69 1.98 6.57
C VAL A 64 -0.71 2.24 5.43
N ALA A 65 0.38 1.49 5.34
CA ALA A 65 1.32 1.57 4.22
C ALA A 65 0.63 1.23 2.89
N ILE A 66 -0.21 0.22 2.88
CA ILE A 66 -0.98 -0.16 1.68
C ILE A 66 -1.89 0.99 1.24
N ALA A 67 -2.55 1.67 2.17
CA ALA A 67 -3.36 2.84 1.85
C ALA A 67 -2.52 3.95 1.19
N ALA A 68 -1.30 4.19 1.69
CA ALA A 68 -0.39 5.17 1.13
C ALA A 68 0.03 4.80 -0.30
N HIS A 69 0.37 3.54 -0.55
CA HIS A 69 0.71 3.07 -1.89
C HIS A 69 -0.47 3.24 -2.85
N ALA A 70 -1.67 2.87 -2.41
CA ALA A 70 -2.87 2.99 -3.23
C ALA A 70 -3.15 4.45 -3.62
N ALA A 71 -3.04 5.36 -2.66
CA ALA A 71 -3.26 6.79 -2.90
C ALA A 71 -2.24 7.34 -3.90
N CYS A 72 -0.97 7.00 -3.72
CA CYS A 72 0.09 7.46 -4.61
C CYS A 72 -0.09 6.92 -6.03
N LEU A 73 -0.42 5.65 -6.16
CA LEU A 73 -0.65 5.01 -7.44
C LEU A 73 -1.83 5.65 -8.19
N ALA A 74 -2.92 5.93 -7.48
CA ALA A 74 -4.10 6.59 -8.06
C ALA A 74 -3.80 7.99 -8.58
N ARG A 75 -2.83 8.67 -7.95
CA ARG A 75 -2.43 10.03 -8.32
C ARG A 75 -1.31 10.07 -9.36
N GLY A 76 -0.86 8.91 -9.84
CA GLY A 76 0.20 8.82 -10.84
C GLY A 76 1.60 9.09 -10.31
N GLY A 77 1.79 9.02 -9.00
CA GLY A 77 3.08 9.24 -8.36
C GLY A 77 3.87 7.97 -8.15
N ARG A 78 4.98 8.09 -7.44
CA ARG A 78 5.81 6.96 -7.01
C ARG A 78 5.86 6.91 -5.49
N THR A 79 5.89 5.71 -4.96
CA THR A 79 5.96 5.48 -3.52
C THR A 79 7.07 4.50 -3.19
N TYR A 80 7.70 4.67 -2.05
CA TYR A 80 8.82 3.84 -1.60
C TYR A 80 8.51 3.25 -0.24
N TYR A 81 8.70 1.94 -0.13
CA TYR A 81 8.68 1.24 1.15
C TYR A 81 10.12 0.91 1.52
N THR A 82 10.60 1.46 2.60
CA THR A 82 11.99 1.27 3.02
C THR A 82 12.07 0.45 4.29
N ALA A 83 13.05 -0.43 4.36
CA ALA A 83 13.31 -1.25 5.54
C ALA A 83 14.81 -1.52 5.64
N PRO A 84 15.35 -1.63 6.87
CA PRO A 84 16.79 -1.79 7.05
C PRO A 84 17.28 -3.23 6.86
N ILE A 85 16.37 -4.21 6.85
CA ILE A 85 16.72 -5.63 6.77
C ILE A 85 16.29 -6.17 5.42
N LYS A 86 17.26 -6.73 4.68
CA LYS A 86 17.04 -7.24 3.32
C LYS A 86 15.96 -8.32 3.25
N ALA A 87 15.93 -9.25 4.21
CA ALA A 87 14.91 -10.30 4.26
C ALA A 87 13.51 -9.71 4.38
N LEU A 88 13.36 -8.64 5.15
CA LEU A 88 12.09 -7.94 5.30
C LEU A 88 11.67 -7.23 4.01
N VAL A 89 12.62 -6.66 3.29
CA VAL A 89 12.36 -6.02 1.99
C VAL A 89 11.80 -7.05 1.02
N SER A 90 12.42 -8.22 0.91
CA SER A 90 11.95 -9.30 0.03
C SER A 90 10.55 -9.78 0.40
N GLU A 91 10.30 -9.97 1.69
CA GLU A 91 8.98 -10.38 2.19
C GLU A 91 7.90 -9.36 1.82
N LYS A 92 8.17 -8.09 2.03
CA LYS A 92 7.22 -7.02 1.70
C LYS A 92 7.02 -6.87 0.20
N PHE A 93 8.07 -7.09 -0.59
CA PHE A 93 7.95 -7.07 -2.05
C PHE A 93 6.89 -8.07 -2.52
N PHE A 94 6.99 -9.32 -2.09
CA PHE A 94 6.03 -10.36 -2.50
C PHE A 94 4.62 -10.06 -2.00
N ALA A 95 4.48 -9.57 -0.78
CA ALA A 95 3.18 -9.19 -0.23
C ALA A 95 2.52 -8.07 -1.03
N ILE A 96 3.29 -7.06 -1.42
CA ILE A 96 2.77 -5.92 -2.19
C ILE A 96 2.45 -6.34 -3.63
N VAL A 97 3.24 -7.24 -4.22
CA VAL A 97 2.94 -7.80 -5.54
C VAL A 97 1.58 -8.49 -5.55
N ASP A 98 1.26 -9.25 -4.51
CA ASP A 98 -0.03 -9.91 -4.40
C ASP A 98 -1.20 -8.93 -4.34
N ILE A 99 -0.98 -7.75 -3.79
CA ILE A 99 -2.01 -6.74 -3.62
C ILE A 99 -2.19 -5.86 -4.86
N PHE A 100 -1.10 -5.44 -5.49
CA PHE A 100 -1.11 -4.44 -6.56
C PHE A 100 -0.78 -4.98 -7.94
N GLY A 101 -0.28 -6.19 -8.04
CA GLY A 101 0.17 -6.77 -9.29
C GLY A 101 1.66 -6.53 -9.55
N ALA A 102 2.32 -7.50 -10.18
CA ALA A 102 3.77 -7.47 -10.39
C ALA A 102 4.22 -6.29 -11.25
N GLU A 103 3.40 -5.85 -12.18
CA GLU A 103 3.71 -4.75 -13.08
C GLU A 103 3.82 -3.40 -12.36
N ASN A 104 3.25 -3.30 -11.18
CA ASN A 104 3.22 -2.04 -10.40
C ASN A 104 4.25 -2.00 -9.29
N VAL A 105 5.00 -3.08 -9.08
CA VAL A 105 5.87 -3.20 -7.90
C VAL A 105 7.29 -3.56 -8.32
N GLY A 106 8.25 -2.87 -7.74
CA GLY A 106 9.67 -3.15 -7.91
C GLY A 106 10.37 -3.33 -6.58
N MET A 107 11.60 -3.79 -6.64
CA MET A 107 12.44 -3.97 -5.47
C MET A 107 13.86 -3.48 -5.77
N LEU A 108 14.46 -2.81 -4.81
CA LEU A 108 15.84 -2.33 -4.93
C LEU A 108 16.59 -2.64 -3.64
N THR A 109 17.62 -3.46 -3.76
CA THR A 109 18.53 -3.79 -2.67
C THR A 109 19.97 -3.59 -3.14
N GLY A 110 20.94 -3.81 -2.25
CA GLY A 110 22.34 -3.65 -2.60
C GLY A 110 22.82 -4.58 -3.71
N ASP A 111 22.16 -5.72 -3.90
CA ASP A 111 22.58 -6.76 -4.84
C ASP A 111 21.49 -7.19 -5.83
N ALA A 112 20.33 -6.55 -5.81
CA ALA A 112 19.23 -6.91 -6.71
C ALA A 112 18.42 -5.68 -7.11
N SER A 113 17.98 -5.67 -8.37
CA SER A 113 17.06 -4.67 -8.88
C SER A 113 16.00 -5.36 -9.72
N VAL A 114 14.75 -5.25 -9.31
CA VAL A 114 13.60 -5.84 -9.99
C VAL A 114 12.64 -4.71 -10.34
N ASN A 115 12.30 -4.58 -11.62
CA ASN A 115 11.34 -3.59 -12.11
C ASN A 115 11.57 -2.18 -11.52
N PRO A 116 12.75 -1.56 -11.76
CA PRO A 116 13.13 -0.32 -11.07
C PRO A 116 12.28 0.90 -11.43
N ASP A 117 11.51 0.82 -12.52
CA ASP A 117 10.66 1.92 -12.96
C ASP A 117 9.21 1.79 -12.46
N ALA A 118 8.92 0.78 -11.67
CA ALA A 118 7.59 0.59 -11.12
C ALA A 118 7.17 1.75 -10.21
N PRO A 119 5.87 2.05 -10.11
CA PRO A 119 5.40 3.13 -9.23
C PRO A 119 5.54 2.82 -7.74
N ILE A 120 5.59 1.55 -7.36
CA ILE A 120 5.81 1.14 -5.96
C ILE A 120 7.16 0.43 -5.86
N ILE A 121 8.07 0.94 -5.06
CA ILE A 121 9.41 0.38 -4.86
C ILE A 121 9.60 -0.06 -3.40
#